data_680cc4d3ae4cdf0453493e34018294a3
#
_entry.id   680cc4d3ae4cdf0453493e34018294a3
#
_cell.length_a   1.000
_cell.length_b   1.000
_cell.length_c   1.000
_cell.angle_alpha   90.00
_cell.angle_beta   90.00
_cell.angle_gamma   90.00
#
_symmetry.space_group_name_H-M   'P 1'
#
loop_
_entity.id
_entity.type
_entity.pdbx_description
1 polymer ?
#
loop_
_entity_poly.entity_id
_entity_poly.type
_entity_poly.pdbx_seq_one_letter_code
_entity_poly.pdbx_strand_id
1 'polypeptide(L)'
;MARATRLSSEVAPGIFAIPVPIPYPFKYVNCYLLVPGAGAGEGPVLVDCALDTPEARRGLEAALQEHGLEFSDLQHLVVTHHHPDHYGLAGLIEAQGPTVWMLDVEKARGHIFWSEPEEMTRIGQELFQRHGVSEAYLSDLGREMAKTRSRVHPARNLQTFGDGQALTLAG
;
A
#
# COMPACT_ATOMS: atom_id res chain seq x y z
N MET A 1 -23.97 27.16 -2.94
CA MET A 1 -22.72 26.68 -2.35
C MET A 1 -22.43 25.31 -2.95
N ALA A 2 -21.38 25.15 -3.72
CA ALA A 2 -20.95 23.84 -4.23
C ALA A 2 -20.60 22.97 -3.03
N ARG A 3 -21.21 21.79 -2.93
CA ARG A 3 -20.89 20.77 -1.92
C ARG A 3 -19.45 20.35 -2.18
N ALA A 4 -18.53 20.58 -1.24
CA ALA A 4 -17.17 20.11 -1.37
C ALA A 4 -17.24 18.60 -1.68
N THR A 5 -16.60 18.16 -2.77
CA THR A 5 -16.54 16.74 -3.12
C THR A 5 -15.70 16.07 -2.03
N ARG A 6 -16.31 15.21 -1.23
CA ARG A 6 -15.58 14.43 -0.22
C ARG A 6 -14.59 13.52 -0.92
N LEU A 7 -13.38 13.43 -0.37
CA LEU A 7 -12.31 12.56 -0.87
C LEU A 7 -12.44 11.14 -0.30
N SER A 8 -13.25 10.97 0.75
CA SER A 8 -13.58 9.71 1.37
C SER A 8 -15.08 9.48 1.47
N SER A 9 -15.51 8.22 1.51
CA SER A 9 -16.91 7.85 1.72
C SER A 9 -17.05 6.79 2.80
N GLU A 10 -17.92 7.01 3.79
CA GLU A 10 -18.21 6.03 4.81
C GLU A 10 -18.96 4.84 4.21
N VAL A 11 -18.37 3.64 4.34
CA VAL A 11 -18.92 2.37 3.80
C VAL A 11 -19.49 1.48 4.89
N ALA A 12 -19.05 1.68 6.13
CA ALA A 12 -19.60 1.10 7.35
C ALA A 12 -19.28 2.05 8.51
N PRO A 13 -19.95 1.95 9.67
CA PRO A 13 -19.67 2.84 10.79
C PRO A 13 -18.19 2.89 11.14
N GLY A 14 -17.57 4.07 11.04
CA GLY A 14 -16.15 4.29 11.29
C GLY A 14 -15.20 3.78 10.21
N ILE A 15 -15.69 3.25 9.08
CA ILE A 15 -14.86 2.75 7.97
C ILE A 15 -15.10 3.59 6.73
N PHE A 16 -14.04 4.21 6.21
CA PHE A 16 -14.07 5.15 5.10
C PHE A 16 -13.24 4.60 3.92
N ALA A 17 -13.87 4.46 2.74
CA ALA A 17 -13.17 4.17 1.51
C ALA A 17 -12.57 5.46 0.91
N ILE A 18 -11.30 5.41 0.58
CA ILE A 18 -10.51 6.51 -0.01
C ILE A 18 -10.05 6.07 -1.40
N PRO A 19 -10.67 6.55 -2.49
CA PRO A 19 -10.21 6.27 -3.85
C PRO A 19 -8.94 7.09 -4.15
N VAL A 20 -7.80 6.43 -4.16
CA VAL A 20 -6.49 7.05 -4.41
C VAL A 20 -6.12 6.89 -5.88
N PRO A 21 -5.80 7.98 -6.62
CA PRO A 21 -5.47 7.89 -8.02
C PRO A 21 -4.14 7.16 -8.26
N ILE A 22 -4.10 6.33 -9.31
CA ILE A 22 -2.90 5.60 -9.72
C ILE A 22 -2.74 5.69 -11.25
N PRO A 23 -1.49 5.62 -11.76
CA PRO A 23 -1.20 5.78 -13.18
C PRO A 23 -1.42 4.49 -13.99
N TYR A 24 -2.49 3.75 -13.70
CA TYR A 24 -2.86 2.50 -14.37
C TYR A 24 -4.22 2.63 -15.08
N PRO A 25 -4.59 1.71 -15.99
CA PRO A 25 -5.86 1.78 -16.71
C PRO A 25 -7.10 1.86 -15.81
N PHE A 26 -7.06 1.28 -14.62
CA PHE A 26 -8.15 1.31 -13.63
C PHE A 26 -8.15 2.55 -12.73
N LYS A 27 -7.33 3.56 -13.04
CA LYS A 27 -7.34 4.94 -12.55
C LYS A 27 -7.22 5.17 -11.03
N TYR A 28 -7.70 4.30 -10.17
CA TYR A 28 -7.62 4.43 -8.71
C TYR A 28 -7.59 3.07 -8.03
N VAL A 29 -7.06 3.04 -6.83
CA VAL A 29 -7.16 1.95 -5.86
C VAL A 29 -7.88 2.47 -4.62
N ASN A 30 -8.65 1.63 -3.95
CA ASN A 30 -9.24 1.99 -2.68
C ASN A 30 -8.29 1.68 -1.52
N CYS A 31 -7.95 2.69 -0.74
CA CYS A 31 -7.45 2.53 0.62
C CYS A 31 -8.63 2.67 1.59
N TYR A 32 -8.51 2.12 2.80
CA TYR A 32 -9.58 2.25 3.78
C TYR A 32 -9.03 2.82 5.09
N LEU A 33 -9.71 3.83 5.61
CA LEU A 33 -9.41 4.40 6.92
C LEU A 33 -10.44 3.87 7.93
N LEU A 34 -9.94 3.26 8.99
CA LEU A 34 -10.74 2.84 10.15
C LEU A 34 -10.50 3.85 11.26
N VAL A 35 -11.56 4.52 11.70
CA VAL A 35 -11.52 5.47 12.80
C VAL A 35 -12.23 4.84 13.99
N PRO A 36 -11.51 4.51 15.07
CA PRO A 36 -12.12 3.87 16.24
C PRO A 36 -13.13 4.79 16.91
N GLY A 37 -14.14 4.20 17.53
CA GLY A 37 -15.13 4.93 18.31
C GLY A 37 -14.52 5.63 19.52
N ALA A 38 -15.21 6.64 20.04
CA ALA A 38 -14.75 7.36 21.23
C ALA A 38 -14.57 6.40 22.42
N GLY A 39 -13.35 6.36 22.98
CA GLY A 39 -13.00 5.50 24.11
C GLY A 39 -12.49 4.10 23.76
N ALA A 40 -12.27 3.79 22.52
CA ALA A 40 -11.77 2.47 22.08
C ALA A 40 -10.33 2.14 22.56
N GLY A 41 -9.56 3.13 22.99
CA GLY A 41 -8.18 2.91 23.50
C GLY A 41 -7.14 2.62 22.42
N GLU A 42 -7.55 2.45 21.17
CA GLU A 42 -6.72 2.22 20.00
C GLU A 42 -6.83 3.38 19.01
N GLY A 43 -5.80 3.59 18.19
CA GLY A 43 -5.73 4.68 17.22
C GLY A 43 -6.26 4.29 15.84
N PRO A 44 -6.31 5.26 14.92
CA PRO A 44 -6.76 5.04 13.55
C PRO A 44 -5.86 4.04 12.80
N VAL A 45 -6.50 3.26 11.91
CA VAL A 45 -5.84 2.26 11.06
C VAL A 45 -6.05 2.61 9.59
N LEU A 46 -4.98 2.59 8.81
CA LEU A 46 -5.07 2.64 7.35
C LEU A 46 -4.91 1.22 6.79
N VAL A 47 -5.75 0.84 5.84
CA VAL A 47 -5.62 -0.41 5.06
C VAL A 47 -5.22 -0.04 3.64
N ASP A 48 -4.07 -0.55 3.20
CA ASP A 48 -3.36 -0.20 1.96
C ASP A 48 -2.94 1.27 1.88
N CYS A 49 -1.94 1.57 1.04
CA CYS A 49 -1.32 2.90 1.03
C CYS A 49 -0.95 3.43 -0.35
N ALA A 50 -1.49 2.83 -1.42
CA ALA A 50 -1.25 3.21 -2.80
C ALA A 50 0.23 3.17 -3.25
N LEU A 51 0.46 3.55 -4.51
CA LEU A 51 1.78 3.72 -5.13
C LEU A 51 2.31 5.13 -4.82
N ASP A 52 3.63 5.29 -4.61
CA ASP A 52 4.22 6.61 -4.41
C ASP A 52 4.23 7.41 -5.72
N THR A 53 3.17 8.15 -5.92
CA THR A 53 3.09 9.24 -6.92
C THR A 53 2.66 10.53 -6.22
N PRO A 54 3.02 11.70 -6.77
CA PRO A 54 2.60 12.98 -6.19
C PRO A 54 1.07 13.09 -6.04
N GLU A 55 0.32 12.54 -6.99
CA GLU A 55 -1.15 12.54 -6.98
C GLU A 55 -1.72 11.62 -5.90
N ALA A 56 -1.18 10.40 -5.79
CA ALA A 56 -1.61 9.42 -4.79
C ALA A 56 -1.32 9.92 -3.38
N ARG A 57 -0.11 10.43 -3.15
CA ARG A 57 0.30 10.98 -1.86
C ARG A 57 -0.61 12.13 -1.43
N ARG A 58 -0.78 13.16 -2.30
CA ARG A 58 -1.69 14.29 -2.00
C ARG A 58 -3.13 13.85 -1.77
N GLY A 59 -3.62 12.89 -2.57
CA GLY A 59 -4.99 12.37 -2.43
C GLY A 59 -5.21 11.68 -1.09
N LEU A 60 -4.26 10.85 -0.67
CA LEU A 60 -4.33 10.13 0.60
C LEU A 60 -4.18 11.08 1.80
N GLU A 61 -3.20 12.00 1.75
CA GLU A 61 -3.01 13.03 2.78
C GLU A 61 -4.26 13.92 2.94
N ALA A 62 -4.81 14.40 1.83
CA ALA A 62 -6.00 15.23 1.87
C ALA A 62 -7.24 14.48 2.41
N ALA A 63 -7.37 13.18 2.09
CA ALA A 63 -8.45 12.36 2.64
C ALA A 63 -8.29 12.12 4.15
N LEU A 64 -7.06 11.90 4.65
CA LEU A 64 -6.81 11.84 6.10
C LEU A 64 -7.14 13.16 6.79
N GLN A 65 -6.76 14.29 6.18
CA GLN A 65 -7.07 15.61 6.71
C GLN A 65 -8.59 15.92 6.82
N GLU A 66 -9.43 15.33 5.97
CA GLU A 66 -10.90 15.40 6.14
C GLU A 66 -11.37 14.85 7.49
N HIS A 67 -10.58 13.95 8.08
CA HIS A 67 -10.81 13.35 9.40
C HIS A 67 -9.97 13.97 10.52
N GLY A 68 -9.22 15.07 10.20
CA GLY A 68 -8.32 15.72 11.15
C GLY A 68 -7.08 14.91 11.48
N LEU A 69 -6.64 14.02 10.57
CA LEU A 69 -5.53 13.10 10.73
C LEU A 69 -4.40 13.38 9.74
N GLU A 70 -3.19 13.05 10.17
CA GLU A 70 -1.98 12.92 9.35
C GLU A 70 -1.46 11.49 9.43
N PHE A 71 -0.46 11.13 8.62
CA PHE A 71 0.14 9.78 8.70
C PHE A 71 0.72 9.46 10.08
N SER A 72 1.24 10.46 10.79
CA SER A 72 1.78 10.31 12.15
C SER A 72 0.72 10.00 13.22
N ASP A 73 -0.57 10.29 12.94
CA ASP A 73 -1.68 10.00 13.87
C ASP A 73 -2.19 8.57 13.72
N LEU A 74 -1.82 7.88 12.64
CA LEU A 74 -2.16 6.48 12.44
C LEU A 74 -1.42 5.60 13.45
N GLN A 75 -2.11 4.67 14.07
CA GLN A 75 -1.46 3.67 14.92
C GLN A 75 -0.94 2.49 14.08
N HIS A 76 -1.68 2.10 13.06
CA HIS A 76 -1.35 0.96 12.23
C HIS A 76 -1.58 1.25 10.73
N LEU A 77 -0.74 0.63 9.90
CA LEU A 77 -0.97 0.41 8.48
C LEU A 77 -1.06 -1.10 8.25
N VAL A 78 -2.18 -1.58 7.75
CA VAL A 78 -2.36 -2.97 7.33
C VAL A 78 -2.27 -3.05 5.82
N VAL A 79 -1.33 -3.80 5.29
CA VAL A 79 -1.17 -3.99 3.85
C VAL A 79 -1.77 -5.34 3.47
N THR A 80 -2.73 -5.32 2.55
CA THR A 80 -3.42 -6.54 2.11
C THR A 80 -2.50 -7.47 1.36
N HIS A 81 -1.65 -6.91 0.46
CA HIS A 81 -0.67 -7.67 -0.30
C HIS A 81 0.43 -6.77 -0.87
N HIS A 82 1.50 -7.38 -1.39
CA HIS A 82 2.73 -6.70 -1.77
C HIS A 82 2.69 -5.93 -3.10
N HIS A 83 1.60 -5.87 -3.83
CA HIS A 83 1.53 -5.11 -5.09
C HIS A 83 1.82 -3.62 -4.86
N PRO A 84 2.44 -2.93 -5.85
CA PRO A 84 2.94 -1.57 -5.66
C PRO A 84 1.85 -0.54 -5.34
N ASP A 85 0.66 -0.74 -5.88
CA ASP A 85 -0.52 0.10 -5.66
C ASP A 85 -1.22 -0.12 -4.30
N HIS A 86 -0.74 -1.08 -3.51
CA HIS A 86 -1.19 -1.34 -2.14
C HIS A 86 -0.08 -1.11 -1.11
N TYR A 87 1.18 -1.26 -1.52
CA TYR A 87 2.35 -1.26 -0.63
C TYR A 87 3.31 -0.07 -0.86
N GLY A 88 3.06 0.76 -1.87
CA GLY A 88 4.03 1.75 -2.36
C GLY A 88 4.52 2.75 -1.32
N LEU A 89 3.65 3.29 -0.48
CA LEU A 89 4.00 4.28 0.54
C LEU A 89 4.36 3.67 1.92
N ALA A 90 4.36 2.34 2.08
CA ALA A 90 4.43 1.69 3.40
C ALA A 90 5.64 2.14 4.24
N GLY A 91 6.85 2.15 3.68
CA GLY A 91 8.05 2.57 4.41
C GLY A 91 8.09 4.07 4.72
N LEU A 92 7.43 4.91 3.91
CA LEU A 92 7.33 6.34 4.19
C LEU A 92 6.33 6.63 5.32
N ILE A 93 5.26 5.85 5.41
CA ILE A 93 4.29 5.93 6.51
C ILE A 93 4.90 5.36 7.78
N GLU A 94 5.57 4.19 7.71
CA GLU A 94 6.31 3.61 8.84
C GLU A 94 7.28 4.60 9.48
N ALA A 95 8.00 5.37 8.67
CA ALA A 95 8.95 6.37 9.14
C ALA A 95 8.31 7.51 9.95
N GLN A 96 6.98 7.65 9.93
CA GLN A 96 6.21 8.64 10.69
C GLN A 96 5.60 8.06 11.98
N GLY A 97 5.79 6.77 12.27
CA GLY A 97 5.40 6.16 13.53
C GLY A 97 4.49 4.93 13.46
N PRO A 98 3.59 4.80 12.48
CA PRO A 98 2.67 3.67 12.40
C PRO A 98 3.38 2.31 12.35
N THR A 99 2.83 1.32 13.05
CA THR A 99 3.25 -0.07 12.89
C THR A 99 2.68 -0.64 11.59
N VAL A 100 3.51 -1.21 10.74
CA VAL A 100 3.08 -1.81 9.47
C VAL A 100 2.89 -3.32 9.63
N TRP A 101 1.72 -3.81 9.18
CA TRP A 101 1.31 -5.20 9.26
C TRP A 101 1.04 -5.78 7.88
N MET A 102 1.39 -7.04 7.67
CA MET A 102 1.11 -7.78 6.44
C MET A 102 0.99 -9.28 6.75
N LEU A 103 0.26 -10.02 5.92
CA LEU A 103 0.22 -11.47 6.01
C LEU A 103 1.64 -12.04 5.85
N ASP A 104 1.98 -13.08 6.62
CA ASP A 104 3.32 -13.68 6.62
C ASP A 104 3.75 -14.19 5.24
N VAL A 105 2.83 -14.82 4.49
CA VAL A 105 3.07 -15.28 3.11
C VAL A 105 3.27 -14.11 2.14
N GLU A 106 2.63 -12.98 2.35
CA GLU A 106 2.80 -11.79 1.54
C GLU A 106 4.13 -11.08 1.86
N LYS A 107 4.53 -11.04 3.13
CA LYS A 107 5.87 -10.54 3.51
C LYS A 107 6.97 -11.34 2.81
N ALA A 108 6.89 -12.67 2.83
CA ALA A 108 7.88 -13.52 2.20
C ALA A 108 8.02 -13.25 0.69
N ARG A 109 6.91 -13.00 -0.01
CA ARG A 109 6.89 -12.63 -1.43
C ARG A 109 7.33 -11.18 -1.66
N GLY A 110 6.78 -10.27 -0.90
CA GLY A 110 7.04 -8.84 -1.00
C GLY A 110 8.49 -8.49 -0.70
N HIS A 111 9.09 -9.14 0.29
CA HIS A 111 10.50 -8.92 0.61
C HIS A 111 11.40 -9.23 -0.58
N ILE A 112 11.30 -10.41 -1.17
CA ILE A 112 12.09 -10.79 -2.35
C ILE A 112 11.81 -9.84 -3.53
N PHE A 113 10.54 -9.53 -3.78
CA PHE A 113 10.15 -8.74 -4.95
C PHE A 113 10.66 -7.29 -4.90
N TRP A 114 10.66 -6.67 -3.73
CA TRP A 114 11.02 -5.25 -3.59
C TRP A 114 12.42 -5.04 -3.03
N SER A 115 12.91 -5.92 -2.16
CA SER A 115 14.22 -5.78 -1.52
C SER A 115 15.35 -6.48 -2.28
N GLU A 116 15.04 -7.52 -3.08
CA GLU A 116 16.02 -8.27 -3.87
C GLU A 116 15.72 -8.19 -5.38
N PRO A 117 15.75 -6.99 -5.98
CA PRO A 117 15.34 -6.78 -7.36
C PRO A 117 16.16 -7.53 -8.41
N GLU A 118 17.42 -7.78 -8.12
CA GLU A 118 18.32 -8.51 -9.04
C GLU A 118 17.92 -9.99 -9.11
N GLU A 119 17.64 -10.60 -7.96
CA GLU A 119 17.20 -12.00 -7.88
C GLU A 119 15.85 -12.19 -8.56
N MET A 120 14.89 -11.29 -8.34
CA MET A 120 13.60 -11.34 -9.03
C MET A 120 13.72 -11.15 -10.54
N THR A 121 14.64 -10.28 -10.99
CA THR A 121 14.93 -10.10 -12.40
C THR A 121 15.51 -11.40 -13.00
N ARG A 122 16.46 -12.04 -12.33
CA ARG A 122 17.06 -13.30 -12.74
C ARG A 122 16.03 -14.42 -12.86
N ILE A 123 15.21 -14.62 -11.81
CA ILE A 123 14.15 -15.64 -11.81
C ILE A 123 13.15 -15.41 -12.94
N GLY A 124 12.71 -14.16 -13.11
CA GLY A 124 11.78 -13.79 -14.16
C GLY A 124 12.37 -14.01 -15.57
N GLN A 125 13.62 -13.61 -15.80
CA GLN A 125 14.28 -13.82 -17.09
C GLN A 125 14.42 -15.31 -17.43
N GLU A 126 14.88 -16.14 -16.49
CA GLU A 126 15.00 -17.59 -16.70
C GLU A 126 13.64 -18.25 -17.03
N LEU A 127 12.59 -17.86 -16.30
CA LEU A 127 11.25 -18.37 -16.53
C LEU A 127 10.72 -17.98 -17.91
N PHE A 128 10.76 -16.69 -18.23
CA PHE A 128 10.21 -16.18 -19.48
C PHE A 128 10.99 -16.64 -20.72
N GLN A 129 12.34 -16.76 -20.63
CA GLN A 129 13.15 -17.31 -21.70
C GLN A 129 12.78 -18.77 -22.01
N ARG A 130 12.54 -19.59 -21.00
CA ARG A 130 12.06 -20.99 -21.17
C ARG A 130 10.72 -21.05 -21.89
N HIS A 131 9.90 -19.99 -21.80
CA HIS A 131 8.61 -19.89 -22.47
C HIS A 131 8.69 -19.11 -23.78
N GLY A 132 9.88 -18.84 -24.34
CA GLY A 132 10.06 -18.25 -25.65
C GLY A 132 9.84 -16.74 -25.71
N VAL A 133 9.84 -16.04 -24.57
CA VAL A 133 9.75 -14.58 -24.55
C VAL A 133 11.07 -13.98 -25.04
N SER A 134 11.00 -13.02 -26.00
CA SER A 134 12.18 -12.42 -26.59
C SER A 134 12.96 -11.54 -25.61
N GLU A 135 14.28 -11.46 -25.78
CA GLU A 135 15.15 -10.59 -24.97
C GLU A 135 14.76 -9.10 -25.09
N ALA A 136 14.32 -8.66 -26.26
CA ALA A 136 13.84 -7.30 -26.46
C ALA A 136 12.65 -6.98 -25.55
N TYR A 137 11.66 -7.89 -25.50
CA TYR A 137 10.51 -7.73 -24.61
C TYR A 137 10.90 -7.76 -23.13
N LEU A 138 11.81 -8.65 -22.74
CA LEU A 138 12.31 -8.72 -21.37
C LEU A 138 13.06 -7.46 -20.94
N SER A 139 13.82 -6.87 -21.86
CA SER A 139 14.49 -5.58 -21.64
C SER A 139 13.48 -4.45 -21.40
N ASP A 140 12.42 -4.39 -22.21
CA ASP A 140 11.35 -3.40 -22.05
C ASP A 140 10.61 -3.59 -20.72
N LEU A 141 10.24 -4.81 -20.41
CA LEU A 141 9.60 -5.16 -19.13
C LEU A 141 10.48 -4.77 -17.94
N GLY A 142 11.79 -5.04 -18.00
CA GLY A 142 12.75 -4.65 -16.97
C GLY A 142 12.79 -3.14 -16.73
N ARG A 143 12.72 -2.33 -17.81
CA ARG A 143 12.66 -0.87 -17.70
C ARG A 143 11.38 -0.38 -17.01
N GLU A 144 10.23 -0.95 -17.36
CA GLU A 144 8.96 -0.61 -16.73
C GLU A 144 8.93 -1.03 -15.25
N MET A 145 9.45 -2.21 -14.94
CA MET A 145 9.59 -2.67 -13.56
C MET A 145 10.51 -1.77 -12.72
N ALA A 146 11.60 -1.28 -13.29
CA ALA A 146 12.49 -0.34 -12.60
C ALA A 146 11.79 0.98 -12.26
N LYS A 147 10.95 1.51 -13.16
CA LYS A 147 10.12 2.69 -12.89
C LYS A 147 9.13 2.44 -11.77
N THR A 148 8.50 1.27 -11.73
CA THR A 148 7.57 0.92 -10.67
C THR A 148 8.29 0.79 -9.33
N ARG A 149 9.46 0.14 -9.30
CA ARG A 149 10.29 -0.01 -8.10
C ARG A 149 10.70 1.32 -7.48
N SER A 150 11.02 2.34 -8.28
CA SER A 150 11.36 3.67 -7.76
C SER A 150 10.20 4.37 -7.03
N ARG A 151 8.99 3.81 -7.09
CA ARG A 151 7.76 4.31 -6.45
C ARG A 151 7.28 3.42 -5.32
N VAL A 152 8.09 2.47 -4.87
CA VAL A 152 7.76 1.58 -3.75
C VAL A 152 8.82 1.73 -2.67
N HIS A 153 8.38 2.02 -1.47
CA HIS A 153 9.21 2.17 -0.27
C HIS A 153 8.85 1.06 0.71
N PRO A 154 9.57 -0.07 0.69
CA PRO A 154 9.30 -1.19 1.59
C PRO A 154 9.45 -0.79 3.05
N ALA A 155 8.53 -1.24 3.90
CA ALA A 155 8.65 -1.10 5.34
C ALA A 155 9.84 -1.92 5.87
N ARG A 156 10.56 -1.38 6.87
CA ARG A 156 11.77 -2.02 7.44
C ARG A 156 11.44 -2.96 8.60
N ASN A 157 10.45 -2.60 9.42
CA ASN A 157 10.07 -3.33 10.64
C ASN A 157 8.67 -3.95 10.50
N LEU A 158 8.40 -4.55 9.35
CA LEU A 158 7.11 -5.12 9.03
C LEU A 158 6.73 -6.24 10.00
N GLN A 159 5.62 -6.06 10.72
CA GLN A 159 4.99 -7.08 11.53
C GLN A 159 4.17 -8.03 10.67
N THR A 160 3.97 -9.26 11.13
CA THR A 160 3.21 -10.26 10.39
C THR A 160 2.11 -10.90 11.22
N PHE A 161 1.09 -11.39 10.54
CA PHE A 161 0.06 -12.25 11.08
C PHE A 161 -0.19 -13.43 10.15
N GLY A 162 -0.60 -14.56 10.72
CA GLY A 162 -0.89 -15.78 9.98
C GLY A 162 -2.36 -15.88 9.57
N ASP A 163 -2.65 -16.84 8.68
CA ASP A 163 -4.02 -17.17 8.27
C ASP A 163 -4.87 -17.56 9.48
N GLY A 164 -6.10 -17.06 9.53
CA GLY A 164 -7.04 -17.28 10.63
C GLY A 164 -6.73 -16.52 11.92
N GLN A 165 -5.66 -15.74 11.99
CA GLN A 165 -5.33 -14.91 13.14
C GLN A 165 -6.21 -13.66 13.16
N ALA A 166 -6.92 -13.44 14.26
CA ALA A 166 -7.62 -12.18 14.50
C ALA A 166 -6.63 -11.10 14.97
N LEU A 167 -6.77 -9.91 14.42
CA LEU A 167 -6.06 -8.70 14.86
C LEU A 167 -7.09 -7.73 15.44
N THR A 168 -6.81 -7.21 16.63
CA THR A 168 -7.60 -6.12 17.24
C THR A 168 -6.79 -4.85 17.07
N LEU A 169 -7.15 -4.01 16.10
CA LEU A 169 -6.37 -2.85 15.67
C LEU A 169 -7.12 -1.52 15.74
N ALA A 170 -8.44 -1.52 15.86
CA ALA A 170 -9.27 -0.30 15.89
C ALA A 170 -10.46 -0.40 16.86
N GLY A 171 -10.38 -1.28 17.86
CA GLY A 171 -11.40 -1.49 18.89
C GLY A 171 -12.48 -2.47 18.52
#